data_ed5c8c85f18e07a05fe0494a331ba0de
#
_entry.id   ed5c8c85f18e07a05fe0494a331ba0de
#
_cell.length_a   1.000
_cell.length_b   1.000
_cell.length_c   1.000
_cell.angle_alpha   90.00
_cell.angle_beta   90.00
_cell.angle_gamma   90.00
#
_symmetry.space_group_name_H-M   'P 1'
#
loop_
_entity.id
_entity.type
_entity.pdbx_description
1 polymer ?
#
loop_
_entity_poly.entity_id
_entity_poly.type
_entity_poly.pdbx_seq_one_letter_code
_entity_poly.pdbx_strand_id
1 'polypeptide(L)'
;MSDTRVVITGAGWITPLGDDLDKVWQRMLRGESNIRPVEHFDASTFATNFASQVSDFKLSDHLGDRAEPHECGSLATKYALAAAVKAWTSAGFGPAQAQAGGPRSSDHVDPNRFGVYLGSGEGRMDLGNFIRSNYAGWNDETRLIDFQKWEAAASEFLVASRELEQEPAMCIAHVAAELGCRGPVSNCMTACAASTQAVGEAYELIKRGDADVMLAGGSHSMIHPLGMTGFIRLTAMSTRNDEPATACRPFDSTRDGFVMGEGAGMVILESLEHAKKRGANIIAEVAGFGSSADAYRITDIHPEGAGAAAAMRRALEQAGIDPSQTDANGRPLVHWVNAHGTGTKENDKTETAGVKKVFGDAAPSVPFSSVKSMLGHLIQAAGAVELITCLQAIKTGVIPPTANLKNPDPDCDLDHVPNEPRDCTDAGGVDVCLSNSFGFGGQNNTICVRRFAG
;
A
#
# COMPACT_ATOMS: atom_id res chain seq x y z
N MET A 1 22.02 -9.87 17.71
CA MET A 1 21.35 -9.33 16.52
C MET A 1 22.24 -8.24 15.97
N SER A 2 22.46 -8.14 14.65
CA SER A 2 23.33 -7.11 14.08
C SER A 2 22.75 -5.73 14.36
N ASP A 3 23.62 -4.75 14.62
CA ASP A 3 23.27 -3.34 14.89
C ASP A 3 22.99 -2.56 13.58
N THR A 4 22.64 -3.28 12.50
CA THR A 4 22.48 -2.73 11.16
C THR A 4 21.24 -1.83 11.11
N ARG A 5 21.47 -0.53 10.93
CA ARG A 5 20.40 0.44 10.65
C ARG A 5 19.96 0.34 9.19
N VAL A 6 18.67 0.50 8.94
CA VAL A 6 18.07 0.43 7.59
C VAL A 6 17.44 1.77 7.25
N VAL A 7 17.80 2.28 6.08
CA VAL A 7 17.35 3.60 5.61
C VAL A 7 16.60 3.50 4.31
N ILE A 8 15.72 4.47 4.06
CA ILE A 8 15.00 4.66 2.81
C ILE A 8 15.75 5.70 1.98
N THR A 9 16.13 5.32 0.77
CA THR A 9 16.88 6.19 -0.14
C THR A 9 16.11 6.54 -1.41
N GLY A 10 15.03 5.81 -1.71
CA GLY A 10 14.18 6.08 -2.86
C GLY A 10 12.72 5.75 -2.58
N ALA A 11 11.84 6.46 -3.25
CA ALA A 11 10.40 6.25 -3.20
C ALA A 11 9.75 6.55 -4.56
N GLY A 12 8.70 5.80 -4.88
CA GLY A 12 7.89 6.01 -6.07
C GLY A 12 6.49 5.45 -5.89
N TRP A 13 5.52 6.11 -6.46
CA TRP A 13 4.14 5.64 -6.43
C TRP A 13 3.39 5.88 -7.74
N ILE A 14 2.29 5.16 -7.90
CA ILE A 14 1.20 5.41 -8.83
C ILE A 14 -0.06 5.44 -7.99
N THR A 15 -0.79 6.55 -8.01
CA THR A 15 -1.99 6.76 -7.18
C THR A 15 -3.12 7.37 -8.00
N PRO A 16 -4.36 7.31 -7.55
CA PRO A 16 -5.48 8.01 -8.19
C PRO A 16 -5.29 9.51 -8.29
N LEU A 17 -4.45 10.12 -7.44
CA LEU A 17 -4.14 11.54 -7.46
C LEU A 17 -2.94 11.87 -8.37
N GLY A 18 -2.29 10.88 -8.97
CA GLY A 18 -1.13 11.04 -9.85
C GLY A 18 0.08 10.24 -9.39
N ASP A 19 1.23 10.56 -9.95
CA ASP A 19 2.45 9.77 -9.81
C ASP A 19 3.71 10.59 -9.43
N ASP A 20 3.57 11.92 -9.35
CA ASP A 20 4.61 12.82 -8.86
C ASP A 20 4.47 13.00 -7.35
N LEU A 21 5.54 12.73 -6.59
CA LEU A 21 5.48 12.73 -5.12
C LEU A 21 5.04 14.08 -4.53
N ASP A 22 5.62 15.16 -5.02
CA ASP A 22 5.35 16.48 -4.46
C ASP A 22 3.98 17.04 -4.91
N LYS A 23 3.57 16.78 -6.17
CA LYS A 23 2.25 17.21 -6.66
C LYS A 23 1.11 16.47 -5.97
N VAL A 24 1.22 15.14 -5.82
CA VAL A 24 0.23 14.33 -5.11
C VAL A 24 0.17 14.74 -3.65
N TRP A 25 1.31 14.99 -3.01
CA TRP A 25 1.36 15.52 -1.65
C TRP A 25 0.58 16.82 -1.49
N GLN A 26 0.81 17.79 -2.39
CA GLN A 26 0.07 19.06 -2.36
C GLN A 26 -1.44 18.88 -2.57
N ARG A 27 -1.85 17.92 -3.40
CA ARG A 27 -3.27 17.57 -3.58
C ARG A 27 -3.87 16.98 -2.31
N MET A 28 -3.14 16.09 -1.64
CA MET A 28 -3.56 15.51 -0.36
C MET A 28 -3.69 16.58 0.73
N LEU A 29 -2.76 17.53 0.83
CA LEU A 29 -2.87 18.63 1.79
C LEU A 29 -4.10 19.52 1.55
N ARG A 30 -4.60 19.59 0.32
CA ARG A 30 -5.87 20.27 0.00
C ARG A 30 -7.12 19.41 0.19
N GLY A 31 -6.98 18.18 0.68
CA GLY A 31 -8.09 17.24 0.84
C GLY A 31 -8.71 16.78 -0.49
N GLU A 32 -7.97 16.86 -1.62
CA GLU A 32 -8.48 16.45 -2.92
C GLU A 32 -8.65 14.93 -3.00
N SER A 33 -9.70 14.49 -3.69
CA SER A 33 -9.99 13.07 -3.94
C SER A 33 -10.26 12.84 -5.42
N ASN A 34 -9.98 11.62 -5.91
CA ASN A 34 -10.34 11.17 -7.26
C ASN A 34 -11.38 10.03 -7.23
N ILE A 35 -12.18 9.99 -6.18
CA ILE A 35 -13.27 9.03 -6.05
C ILE A 35 -14.42 9.48 -6.96
N ARG A 36 -14.76 8.64 -7.96
CA ARG A 36 -15.75 8.94 -8.99
C ARG A 36 -16.38 7.66 -9.52
N PRO A 37 -17.47 7.75 -10.34
CA PRO A 37 -18.05 6.58 -10.98
C PRO A 37 -16.99 5.72 -11.70
N VAL A 38 -17.17 4.39 -11.66
CA VAL A 38 -16.27 3.44 -12.32
C VAL A 38 -16.28 3.67 -13.82
N GLU A 39 -15.10 3.78 -14.43
CA GLU A 39 -14.90 3.98 -15.87
C GLU A 39 -14.34 2.74 -16.57
N HIS A 40 -13.74 1.81 -15.84
CA HIS A 40 -13.12 0.60 -16.40
C HIS A 40 -14.13 -0.40 -16.99
N PHE A 41 -15.38 -0.34 -16.52
CA PHE A 41 -16.50 -1.15 -17.02
C PHE A 41 -17.83 -0.51 -16.62
N ASP A 42 -18.94 -0.96 -17.23
CA ASP A 42 -20.29 -0.51 -16.82
C ASP A 42 -20.66 -1.11 -15.45
N ALA A 43 -20.56 -0.30 -14.41
CA ALA A 43 -20.92 -0.65 -13.04
C ALA A 43 -22.33 -0.20 -12.63
N SER A 44 -23.19 0.25 -13.55
CA SER A 44 -24.50 0.86 -13.26
C SER A 44 -25.44 -0.05 -12.45
N THR A 45 -25.27 -1.37 -12.55
CA THR A 45 -26.08 -2.36 -11.82
C THR A 45 -25.44 -2.84 -10.51
N PHE A 46 -24.24 -2.34 -10.16
CA PHE A 46 -23.55 -2.73 -8.94
C PHE A 46 -24.05 -1.93 -7.74
N ALA A 47 -24.08 -2.55 -6.56
CA ALA A 47 -24.44 -1.86 -5.32
C ALA A 47 -23.48 -0.71 -4.98
N THR A 48 -22.23 -0.83 -5.38
CA THR A 48 -21.23 0.24 -5.39
C THR A 48 -20.75 0.44 -6.82
N ASN A 49 -20.94 1.62 -7.38
CA ASN A 49 -20.62 1.94 -8.79
C ASN A 49 -19.52 3.01 -8.92
N PHE A 50 -18.76 3.25 -7.86
CA PHE A 50 -17.67 4.24 -7.81
C PHE A 50 -16.41 3.62 -7.20
N ALA A 51 -15.27 4.23 -7.51
CA ALA A 51 -13.95 3.82 -7.02
C ALA A 51 -12.95 4.98 -7.14
N SER A 52 -11.78 4.82 -6.52
CA SER A 52 -10.64 5.72 -6.67
C SER A 52 -9.68 5.14 -7.70
N GLN A 53 -9.80 5.60 -8.94
CA GLN A 53 -9.15 5.03 -10.13
C GLN A 53 -7.96 5.86 -10.59
N VAL A 54 -6.91 5.18 -11.08
CA VAL A 54 -5.80 5.81 -11.79
C VAL A 54 -6.25 6.15 -13.21
N SER A 55 -6.07 7.40 -13.62
CA SER A 55 -6.48 7.89 -14.96
C SER A 55 -5.32 7.85 -15.94
N ASP A 56 -5.63 7.62 -17.21
CA ASP A 56 -4.72 7.83 -18.36
C ASP A 56 -3.34 7.16 -18.25
N PHE A 57 -3.26 6.06 -17.50
CA PHE A 57 -2.00 5.37 -17.25
C PHE A 57 -1.54 4.57 -18.47
N LYS A 58 -0.27 4.78 -18.85
CA LYS A 58 0.44 3.97 -19.85
C LYS A 58 1.80 3.58 -19.31
N LEU A 59 2.12 2.30 -19.32
CA LEU A 59 3.41 1.81 -18.86
C LEU A 59 4.57 2.41 -19.66
N SER A 60 4.37 2.63 -20.98
CA SER A 60 5.36 3.25 -21.87
C SER A 60 5.79 4.67 -21.46
N ASP A 61 4.94 5.43 -20.76
CA ASP A 61 5.28 6.76 -20.26
C ASP A 61 6.36 6.71 -19.15
N HIS A 62 6.50 5.54 -18.50
CA HIS A 62 7.45 5.30 -17.41
C HIS A 62 8.68 4.49 -17.83
N LEU A 63 8.50 3.53 -18.76
CA LEU A 63 9.54 2.59 -19.16
C LEU A 63 10.05 2.80 -20.61
N GLY A 64 9.37 3.62 -21.41
CA GLY A 64 9.67 3.77 -22.85
C GLY A 64 9.52 2.43 -23.57
N ASP A 65 10.46 2.12 -24.48
CA ASP A 65 10.48 0.88 -25.27
C ASP A 65 10.63 -0.39 -24.40
N ARG A 66 11.04 -0.24 -23.14
CA ARG A 66 11.15 -1.34 -22.17
C ARG A 66 9.80 -1.82 -21.63
N ALA A 67 8.71 -1.14 -21.95
CA ALA A 67 7.36 -1.54 -21.56
C ALA A 67 6.88 -2.80 -22.31
N GLU A 68 7.34 -3.02 -23.53
CA GLU A 68 6.83 -4.07 -24.43
C GLU A 68 6.88 -5.48 -23.83
N PRO A 69 7.98 -5.96 -23.19
CA PRO A 69 8.02 -7.27 -22.57
C PRO A 69 7.04 -7.45 -21.40
N HIS A 70 6.54 -6.37 -20.84
CA HIS A 70 5.66 -6.34 -19.66
C HIS A 70 4.19 -6.07 -20.00
N GLU A 71 3.83 -5.91 -21.27
CA GLU A 71 2.46 -5.56 -21.68
C GLU A 71 1.44 -6.67 -21.41
N CYS A 72 1.88 -7.95 -21.33
CA CYS A 72 1.02 -9.05 -20.90
C CYS A 72 0.62 -8.98 -19.43
N GLY A 73 1.42 -8.30 -18.59
CA GLY A 73 1.20 -8.17 -17.16
C GLY A 73 -0.14 -7.51 -16.80
N SER A 74 -0.63 -7.82 -15.59
CA SER A 74 -1.82 -7.18 -15.04
C SER A 74 -1.64 -5.68 -14.87
N LEU A 75 -2.73 -4.94 -14.69
CA LEU A 75 -2.65 -3.51 -14.42
C LEU A 75 -1.89 -3.24 -13.10
N ALA A 76 -2.07 -4.09 -12.08
CA ALA A 76 -1.31 -4.04 -10.84
C ALA A 76 0.20 -4.24 -11.09
N THR A 77 0.58 -5.20 -11.96
CA THR A 77 1.98 -5.41 -12.37
C THR A 77 2.56 -4.17 -13.06
N LYS A 78 1.79 -3.53 -13.93
CA LYS A 78 2.21 -2.31 -14.64
C LYS A 78 2.38 -1.13 -13.67
N TYR A 79 1.50 -0.97 -12.68
CA TYR A 79 1.67 0.02 -11.61
C TYR A 79 2.91 -0.26 -10.77
N ALA A 80 3.14 -1.54 -10.42
CA ALA A 80 4.33 -1.95 -9.67
C ALA A 80 5.62 -1.58 -10.39
N LEU A 81 5.72 -1.88 -11.69
CA LEU A 81 6.87 -1.55 -12.54
C LEU A 81 7.12 -0.04 -12.59
N ALA A 82 6.07 0.75 -12.86
CA ALA A 82 6.20 2.20 -12.93
C ALA A 82 6.65 2.79 -11.58
N ALA A 83 6.05 2.37 -10.47
CA ALA A 83 6.44 2.81 -9.14
C ALA A 83 7.87 2.36 -8.78
N ALA A 84 8.27 1.14 -9.15
CA ALA A 84 9.61 0.59 -8.93
C ALA A 84 10.69 1.38 -9.67
N VAL A 85 10.45 1.73 -10.93
CA VAL A 85 11.39 2.54 -11.73
C VAL A 85 11.51 3.97 -11.16
N LYS A 86 10.41 4.54 -10.67
CA LYS A 86 10.45 5.85 -9.96
C LYS A 86 11.26 5.76 -8.66
N ALA A 87 11.04 4.72 -7.85
CA ALA A 87 11.80 4.50 -6.62
C ALA A 87 13.30 4.29 -6.89
N TRP A 88 13.64 3.51 -7.91
CA TRP A 88 15.00 3.30 -8.39
C TRP A 88 15.68 4.61 -8.79
N THR A 89 14.99 5.41 -9.60
CA THR A 89 15.51 6.71 -10.05
C THR A 89 15.67 7.68 -8.88
N SER A 90 14.68 7.72 -7.99
CA SER A 90 14.70 8.55 -6.77
C SER A 90 15.85 8.18 -5.83
N ALA A 91 16.23 6.89 -5.76
CA ALA A 91 17.38 6.42 -4.99
C ALA A 91 18.74 6.85 -5.56
N GLY A 92 18.77 7.44 -6.77
CA GLY A 92 20.01 7.86 -7.43
C GLY A 92 20.78 6.70 -8.06
N PHE A 93 20.13 5.58 -8.37
CA PHE A 93 20.76 4.47 -9.10
C PHE A 93 20.90 4.76 -10.61
N GLY A 94 20.43 5.92 -11.04
CA GLY A 94 20.57 6.45 -12.38
C GLY A 94 19.51 5.97 -13.37
N PRO A 95 19.40 6.64 -14.54
CA PRO A 95 18.73 6.03 -15.67
C PRO A 95 19.53 4.78 -16.01
N ALA A 96 18.90 3.63 -15.95
CA ALA A 96 19.59 2.40 -16.27
C ALA A 96 20.25 2.52 -17.64
N GLN A 97 21.55 2.39 -17.67
CA GLN A 97 22.27 2.09 -18.92
C GLN A 97 21.99 0.61 -19.24
N ALA A 98 20.77 0.33 -19.67
CA ALA A 98 20.47 -0.99 -20.18
C ALA A 98 21.14 -1.13 -21.53
N GLN A 99 22.01 -2.12 -21.69
CA GLN A 99 22.20 -2.73 -23.01
C GLN A 99 20.82 -3.09 -23.54
N ALA A 100 20.55 -2.82 -24.82
CA ALA A 100 19.26 -3.11 -25.42
C ALA A 100 18.82 -4.54 -25.05
N GLY A 101 17.68 -4.65 -24.31
CA GLY A 101 17.11 -5.94 -23.88
C GLY A 101 17.64 -6.54 -22.56
N GLY A 102 18.58 -5.90 -21.86
CA GLY A 102 19.05 -6.36 -20.55
C GLY A 102 18.34 -5.68 -19.36
N PRO A 103 18.46 -6.21 -18.11
CA PRO A 103 17.90 -5.58 -16.93
C PRO A 103 18.55 -4.23 -16.64
N ARG A 104 17.87 -3.40 -15.84
CA ARG A 104 18.49 -2.18 -15.30
C ARG A 104 19.66 -2.58 -14.40
N SER A 105 20.71 -1.80 -14.46
CA SER A 105 21.88 -2.02 -13.62
C SER A 105 22.42 -0.69 -13.10
N SER A 106 23.16 -0.74 -11.99
CA SER A 106 23.86 0.39 -11.44
C SER A 106 25.17 -0.09 -10.85
N ASP A 107 26.25 0.67 -11.06
CA ASP A 107 27.58 0.39 -10.44
C ASP A 107 27.53 0.46 -8.92
N HIS A 108 26.44 1.00 -8.36
CA HIS A 108 26.24 1.13 -6.92
C HIS A 108 25.52 -0.07 -6.29
N VAL A 109 25.09 -1.06 -7.08
CA VAL A 109 24.28 -2.18 -6.60
C VAL A 109 24.85 -3.51 -7.10
N ASP A 110 25.23 -4.39 -6.15
CA ASP A 110 25.48 -5.81 -6.49
C ASP A 110 24.14 -6.51 -6.72
N PRO A 111 23.84 -7.01 -7.92
CA PRO A 111 22.58 -7.70 -8.20
C PRO A 111 22.28 -8.88 -7.29
N ASN A 112 23.32 -9.59 -6.77
CA ASN A 112 23.16 -10.73 -5.87
C ASN A 112 22.87 -10.30 -4.42
N ARG A 113 23.08 -9.03 -4.09
CA ARG A 113 22.77 -8.39 -2.81
C ARG A 113 21.58 -7.46 -2.90
N PHE A 114 20.92 -7.39 -4.07
CA PHE A 114 19.72 -6.62 -4.33
C PHE A 114 18.51 -7.54 -4.47
N GLY A 115 17.56 -7.40 -3.56
CA GLY A 115 16.35 -8.19 -3.51
C GLY A 115 15.08 -7.38 -3.72
N VAL A 116 13.95 -8.10 -3.81
CA VAL A 116 12.61 -7.53 -3.95
C VAL A 116 11.65 -8.25 -3.00
N TYR A 117 10.84 -7.50 -2.27
CA TYR A 117 9.72 -8.06 -1.52
C TYR A 117 8.45 -7.24 -1.79
N LEU A 118 7.40 -7.86 -2.33
CA LEU A 118 6.17 -7.16 -2.70
C LEU A 118 4.94 -7.69 -1.97
N GLY A 119 4.06 -6.79 -1.56
CA GLY A 119 2.68 -7.05 -1.24
C GLY A 119 1.86 -7.06 -2.54
N SER A 120 1.74 -8.21 -3.16
CA SER A 120 1.05 -8.41 -4.42
C SER A 120 0.64 -9.88 -4.58
N GLY A 121 -0.13 -10.19 -5.59
CA GLY A 121 -0.45 -11.59 -5.86
C GLY A 121 -1.87 -11.80 -6.37
N GLU A 122 -2.62 -10.73 -6.58
CA GLU A 122 -3.87 -10.78 -7.33
C GLU A 122 -3.51 -10.84 -8.82
N GLY A 123 -3.47 -12.06 -9.34
CA GLY A 123 -3.20 -12.31 -10.75
C GLY A 123 -4.34 -11.81 -11.65
N ARG A 124 -4.02 -11.55 -12.90
CA ARG A 124 -5.01 -11.14 -13.89
C ARG A 124 -5.69 -12.38 -14.47
N MET A 125 -6.94 -12.63 -14.11
CA MET A 125 -7.78 -13.56 -14.85
C MET A 125 -8.09 -12.99 -16.24
N ASP A 126 -7.93 -13.77 -17.31
CA ASP A 126 -8.45 -13.44 -18.64
C ASP A 126 -9.98 -13.63 -18.66
N LEU A 127 -10.66 -12.73 -17.94
CA LEU A 127 -12.10 -12.82 -17.66
C LEU A 127 -12.92 -12.96 -18.94
N GLY A 128 -12.56 -12.25 -20.01
CA GLY A 128 -13.29 -12.29 -21.28
C GLY A 128 -13.27 -13.69 -21.90
N ASN A 129 -12.10 -14.29 -22.01
CA ASN A 129 -11.95 -15.64 -22.58
C ASN A 129 -12.46 -16.71 -21.62
N PHE A 130 -12.32 -16.53 -20.31
CA PHE A 130 -12.93 -17.42 -19.32
C PHE A 130 -14.47 -17.44 -19.43
N ILE A 131 -15.13 -16.28 -19.56
CA ILE A 131 -16.58 -16.20 -19.76
C ILE A 131 -16.97 -16.85 -21.08
N ARG A 132 -16.24 -16.62 -22.17
CA ARG A 132 -16.50 -17.25 -23.48
C ARG A 132 -16.43 -18.77 -23.39
N SER A 133 -15.44 -19.33 -22.70
CA SER A 133 -15.30 -20.76 -22.50
C SER A 133 -16.46 -21.33 -21.68
N ASN A 134 -16.86 -20.63 -20.61
CA ASN A 134 -18.01 -21.01 -19.79
C ASN A 134 -19.31 -20.99 -20.61
N TYR A 135 -19.52 -19.96 -21.41
CA TYR A 135 -20.70 -19.85 -22.27
C TYR A 135 -20.76 -20.96 -23.33
N ALA A 136 -19.63 -21.30 -23.94
CA ALA A 136 -19.52 -22.39 -24.90
C ALA A 136 -19.83 -23.77 -24.29
N GLY A 137 -19.45 -23.98 -23.02
CA GLY A 137 -19.76 -25.20 -22.28
C GLY A 137 -21.15 -25.21 -21.62
N TRP A 138 -21.88 -24.09 -21.58
CA TRP A 138 -23.15 -24.00 -20.87
C TRP A 138 -24.25 -24.85 -21.54
N ASN A 139 -25.02 -25.60 -20.74
CA ASN A 139 -26.17 -26.35 -21.16
C ASN A 139 -27.43 -25.80 -20.48
N ASP A 140 -28.35 -25.23 -21.27
CA ASP A 140 -29.58 -24.58 -20.79
C ASP A 140 -30.57 -25.53 -20.13
N GLU A 141 -30.59 -26.80 -20.55
CA GLU A 141 -31.52 -27.82 -20.04
C GLU A 141 -31.10 -28.30 -18.65
N THR A 142 -29.83 -28.67 -18.52
CA THR A 142 -29.27 -29.20 -17.25
C THR A 142 -28.81 -28.11 -16.29
N ARG A 143 -28.60 -26.88 -16.77
CA ARG A 143 -27.96 -25.76 -16.05
C ARG A 143 -26.60 -26.08 -15.48
N LEU A 144 -25.85 -26.91 -16.19
CA LEU A 144 -24.49 -27.33 -15.87
C LEU A 144 -23.54 -27.02 -17.02
N ILE A 145 -22.24 -27.01 -16.69
CA ILE A 145 -21.19 -26.92 -17.70
C ILE A 145 -20.90 -28.32 -18.27
N ASP A 146 -20.99 -28.46 -19.59
CA ASP A 146 -20.43 -29.57 -20.35
C ASP A 146 -18.91 -29.34 -20.47
N PHE A 147 -18.14 -30.07 -19.67
CA PHE A 147 -16.68 -29.87 -19.62
C PHE A 147 -15.96 -30.29 -20.88
N GLN A 148 -16.52 -31.13 -21.74
CA GLN A 148 -15.90 -31.46 -23.05
C GLN A 148 -16.02 -30.27 -24.02
N LYS A 149 -17.17 -29.61 -24.07
CA LYS A 149 -17.35 -28.39 -24.85
C LYS A 149 -16.53 -27.24 -24.29
N TRP A 150 -16.52 -27.15 -22.94
CA TRP A 150 -15.73 -26.12 -22.25
C TRP A 150 -14.25 -26.26 -22.54
N GLU A 151 -13.68 -27.47 -22.46
CA GLU A 151 -12.27 -27.76 -22.73
C GLU A 151 -11.88 -27.41 -24.17
N ALA A 152 -12.71 -27.82 -25.14
CA ALA A 152 -12.47 -27.49 -26.54
C ALA A 152 -12.45 -25.97 -26.77
N ALA A 153 -13.38 -25.22 -26.16
CA ALA A 153 -13.43 -23.77 -26.25
C ALA A 153 -12.29 -23.09 -25.47
N ALA A 154 -11.94 -23.62 -24.29
CA ALA A 154 -10.83 -23.10 -23.49
C ALA A 154 -9.49 -23.26 -24.21
N SER A 155 -9.26 -24.40 -24.84
CA SER A 155 -8.06 -24.67 -25.67
C SER A 155 -7.95 -23.72 -26.88
N GLU A 156 -9.08 -23.23 -27.39
CA GLU A 156 -9.11 -22.25 -28.49
C GLU A 156 -8.92 -20.80 -27.98
N PHE A 157 -9.56 -20.42 -26.87
CA PHE A 157 -9.69 -19.03 -26.46
C PHE A 157 -8.65 -18.59 -25.44
N LEU A 158 -8.24 -19.46 -24.51
CA LEU A 158 -7.28 -19.10 -23.47
C LEU A 158 -5.88 -18.96 -24.06
N VAL A 159 -5.18 -17.92 -23.65
CA VAL A 159 -3.84 -17.59 -24.14
C VAL A 159 -2.82 -17.89 -23.06
N ALA A 160 -1.89 -18.80 -23.29
CA ALA A 160 -0.93 -19.28 -22.30
C ALA A 160 -0.17 -18.18 -21.55
N SER A 161 0.24 -17.10 -22.25
CA SER A 161 0.92 -15.97 -21.60
C SER A 161 0.00 -15.17 -20.66
N ARG A 162 -1.31 -15.13 -20.94
CA ARG A 162 -2.28 -14.47 -20.04
C ARG A 162 -2.67 -15.36 -18.86
N GLU A 163 -2.71 -16.68 -19.08
CA GLU A 163 -2.95 -17.64 -18.00
C GLU A 163 -1.78 -17.66 -17.01
N LEU A 164 -0.55 -17.54 -17.49
CA LEU A 164 0.62 -17.40 -16.63
C LEU A 164 0.54 -16.18 -15.70
N GLU A 165 -0.04 -15.07 -16.18
CA GLU A 165 -0.20 -13.85 -15.38
C GLU A 165 -1.19 -13.98 -14.20
N GLN A 166 -1.89 -15.10 -14.09
CA GLN A 166 -2.70 -15.42 -12.91
C GLN A 166 -1.86 -15.88 -11.71
N GLU A 167 -0.62 -16.32 -11.94
CA GLU A 167 0.26 -16.74 -10.87
C GLU A 167 0.67 -15.56 -9.96
N PRO A 168 0.53 -15.70 -8.63
CA PRO A 168 0.84 -14.62 -7.69
C PRO A 168 2.26 -14.06 -7.79
N ALA A 169 3.21 -14.89 -8.25
CA ALA A 169 4.61 -14.53 -8.39
C ALA A 169 4.91 -13.67 -9.65
N MET A 170 3.96 -13.51 -10.58
CA MET A 170 4.27 -12.83 -11.85
C MET A 170 4.56 -11.34 -11.69
N CYS A 171 3.84 -10.65 -10.83
CA CYS A 171 4.14 -9.24 -10.55
C CYS A 171 5.60 -9.03 -10.12
N ILE A 172 6.06 -9.82 -9.16
CA ILE A 172 7.44 -9.71 -8.66
C ILE A 172 8.47 -10.20 -9.69
N ALA A 173 8.13 -11.19 -10.53
CA ALA A 173 8.99 -11.66 -11.60
C ALA A 173 9.27 -10.56 -12.64
N HIS A 174 8.24 -9.82 -13.05
CA HIS A 174 8.38 -8.66 -13.93
C HIS A 174 9.29 -7.58 -13.34
N VAL A 175 9.07 -7.24 -12.06
CA VAL A 175 9.87 -6.22 -11.36
C VAL A 175 11.32 -6.66 -11.19
N ALA A 176 11.55 -7.91 -10.78
CA ALA A 176 12.89 -8.47 -10.61
C ALA A 176 13.66 -8.54 -11.93
N ALA A 177 12.98 -8.91 -13.03
CA ALA A 177 13.57 -8.96 -14.38
C ALA A 177 13.95 -7.54 -14.86
N GLU A 178 13.06 -6.55 -14.67
CA GLU A 178 13.31 -5.16 -15.09
C GLU A 178 14.49 -4.55 -14.35
N LEU A 179 14.59 -4.77 -13.03
CA LEU A 179 15.63 -4.16 -12.18
C LEU A 179 16.88 -5.03 -12.02
N GLY A 180 16.89 -6.26 -12.54
CA GLY A 180 18.04 -7.16 -12.44
C GLY A 180 18.28 -7.68 -11.02
N CYS A 181 17.25 -7.82 -10.21
CA CYS A 181 17.35 -8.32 -8.84
C CYS A 181 17.69 -9.82 -8.84
N ARG A 182 18.76 -10.22 -8.16
CA ARG A 182 19.23 -11.60 -8.02
C ARG A 182 19.42 -12.03 -6.56
N GLY A 183 19.19 -11.11 -5.63
CA GLY A 183 19.13 -11.36 -4.18
C GLY A 183 17.82 -12.02 -3.78
N PRO A 184 17.40 -11.91 -2.49
CA PRO A 184 16.12 -12.45 -2.03
C PRO A 184 14.93 -11.87 -2.78
N VAL A 185 14.06 -12.73 -3.33
CA VAL A 185 12.84 -12.34 -4.06
C VAL A 185 11.66 -13.07 -3.45
N SER A 186 10.66 -12.32 -2.93
CA SER A 186 9.47 -12.87 -2.30
C SER A 186 8.27 -11.95 -2.45
N ASN A 187 7.07 -12.53 -2.43
CA ASN A 187 5.83 -11.76 -2.31
C ASN A 187 4.96 -12.30 -1.16
N CYS A 188 4.08 -11.47 -0.64
CA CYS A 188 3.09 -11.85 0.35
C CYS A 188 1.68 -11.37 -0.05
N MET A 189 0.67 -12.13 0.37
CA MET A 189 -0.75 -11.87 0.14
C MET A 189 -1.48 -11.78 1.49
N THR A 190 -1.13 -10.78 2.29
CA THR A 190 -1.74 -10.54 3.61
C THR A 190 -2.79 -9.43 3.55
N ALA A 191 -3.66 -9.53 2.54
CA ALA A 191 -4.76 -8.60 2.28
C ALA A 191 -4.29 -7.13 2.36
N CYS A 192 -4.98 -6.29 3.14
CA CYS A 192 -4.68 -4.86 3.26
C CYS A 192 -3.34 -4.56 3.95
N ALA A 193 -2.74 -5.53 4.64
CA ALA A 193 -1.46 -5.38 5.33
C ALA A 193 -0.24 -5.77 4.47
N ALA A 194 -0.47 -6.23 3.23
CA ALA A 194 0.56 -6.89 2.41
C ALA A 194 1.79 -6.01 2.15
N SER A 195 1.63 -4.77 1.71
CA SER A 195 2.79 -3.93 1.41
C SER A 195 3.52 -3.44 2.66
N THR A 196 2.83 -3.26 3.79
CA THR A 196 3.48 -2.98 5.07
C THR A 196 4.30 -4.18 5.53
N GLN A 197 3.77 -5.40 5.39
CA GLN A 197 4.51 -6.61 5.66
C GLN A 197 5.72 -6.74 4.74
N ALA A 198 5.56 -6.50 3.45
CA ALA A 198 6.66 -6.57 2.48
C ALA A 198 7.81 -5.62 2.85
N VAL A 199 7.51 -4.38 3.25
CA VAL A 199 8.51 -3.43 3.74
C VAL A 199 9.17 -3.91 5.03
N GLY A 200 8.38 -4.44 5.97
CA GLY A 200 8.89 -4.96 7.24
C GLY A 200 9.79 -6.17 7.09
N GLU A 201 9.42 -7.12 6.24
CA GLU A 201 10.25 -8.30 5.94
C GLU A 201 11.53 -7.92 5.18
N ALA A 202 11.44 -6.97 4.23
CA ALA A 202 12.63 -6.45 3.55
C ALA A 202 13.59 -5.75 4.54
N TYR A 203 13.06 -4.99 5.49
CA TYR A 203 13.83 -4.40 6.59
C TYR A 203 14.56 -5.49 7.41
N GLU A 204 13.88 -6.58 7.79
CA GLU A 204 14.49 -7.67 8.54
C GLU A 204 15.54 -8.43 7.71
N LEU A 205 15.36 -8.59 6.39
CA LEU A 205 16.36 -9.19 5.50
C LEU A 205 17.65 -8.39 5.48
N ILE A 206 17.58 -7.06 5.39
CA ILE A 206 18.75 -6.18 5.45
C ILE A 206 19.40 -6.25 6.83
N LYS A 207 18.64 -6.22 7.92
CA LYS A 207 19.17 -6.33 9.29
C LYS A 207 19.94 -7.62 9.54
N ARG A 208 19.48 -8.73 8.95
CA ARG A 208 20.19 -10.01 9.05
C ARG A 208 21.41 -10.10 8.15
N GLY A 209 21.61 -9.15 7.22
CA GLY A 209 22.70 -9.16 6.27
C GLY A 209 22.45 -10.07 5.05
N ASP A 210 21.19 -10.46 4.78
CA ASP A 210 20.83 -11.26 3.61
C ASP A 210 20.87 -10.44 2.31
N ALA A 211 20.65 -9.13 2.43
CA ALA A 211 20.71 -8.16 1.33
C ALA A 211 21.32 -6.83 1.80
N ASP A 212 21.87 -6.05 0.88
CA ASP A 212 22.33 -4.67 1.12
C ASP A 212 21.30 -3.65 0.67
N VAL A 213 20.53 -4.01 -0.38
CA VAL A 213 19.47 -3.21 -0.99
C VAL A 213 18.23 -4.06 -1.20
N MET A 214 17.08 -3.53 -0.86
CA MET A 214 15.77 -4.14 -1.13
C MET A 214 14.82 -3.13 -1.76
N LEU A 215 14.19 -3.50 -2.86
CA LEU A 215 12.95 -2.86 -3.30
C LEU A 215 11.80 -3.49 -2.53
N ALA A 216 11.00 -2.68 -1.86
CA ALA A 216 9.85 -3.18 -1.12
C ALA A 216 8.62 -2.29 -1.33
N GLY A 217 7.44 -2.88 -1.25
CA GLY A 217 6.19 -2.15 -1.41
C GLY A 217 5.05 -3.05 -1.83
N GLY A 218 4.12 -2.51 -2.63
CA GLY A 218 3.00 -3.31 -3.13
C GLY A 218 2.21 -2.62 -4.22
N SER A 219 1.36 -3.40 -4.88
CA SER A 219 0.50 -2.94 -5.96
C SER A 219 -0.86 -3.61 -5.92
N HIS A 220 -1.88 -2.92 -6.46
CA HIS A 220 -3.25 -3.42 -6.47
C HIS A 220 -4.04 -2.82 -7.64
N SER A 221 -4.89 -3.65 -8.26
CA SER A 221 -5.87 -3.21 -9.25
C SER A 221 -7.01 -4.23 -9.39
N MET A 222 -8.04 -4.12 -8.55
CA MET A 222 -9.23 -4.99 -8.53
C MET A 222 -10.50 -4.24 -8.93
N ILE A 223 -10.38 -3.08 -9.59
CA ILE A 223 -11.53 -2.34 -10.11
C ILE A 223 -11.98 -2.98 -11.43
N HIS A 224 -12.54 -4.17 -11.32
CA HIS A 224 -13.12 -4.95 -12.41
C HIS A 224 -14.34 -5.73 -11.88
N PRO A 225 -15.24 -6.25 -12.76
CA PRO A 225 -16.51 -6.84 -12.32
C PRO A 225 -16.39 -7.88 -11.23
N LEU A 226 -15.45 -8.82 -11.36
CA LEU A 226 -15.26 -9.90 -10.39
C LEU A 226 -14.70 -9.39 -9.05
N GLY A 227 -13.68 -8.53 -9.11
CA GLY A 227 -13.04 -7.95 -7.91
C GLY A 227 -14.02 -7.13 -7.09
N MET A 228 -14.73 -6.19 -7.71
CA MET A 228 -15.73 -5.38 -7.01
C MET A 228 -16.88 -6.23 -6.47
N THR A 229 -17.35 -7.23 -7.22
CA THR A 229 -18.39 -8.15 -6.72
C THR A 229 -17.95 -8.87 -5.44
N GLY A 230 -16.71 -9.32 -5.36
CA GLY A 230 -16.16 -9.97 -4.17
C GLY A 230 -16.30 -9.09 -2.92
N PHE A 231 -15.82 -7.85 -2.99
CA PHE A 231 -15.87 -6.91 -1.86
C PHE A 231 -17.28 -6.38 -1.56
N ILE A 232 -18.15 -6.21 -2.58
CA ILE A 232 -19.56 -5.89 -2.39
C ILE A 232 -20.28 -7.02 -1.62
N ARG A 233 -20.00 -8.28 -1.95
CA ARG A 233 -20.57 -9.45 -1.25
C ARG A 233 -20.11 -9.57 0.20
N LEU A 234 -18.96 -9.03 0.54
CA LEU A 234 -18.48 -8.91 1.92
C LEU A 234 -19.17 -7.75 2.68
N THR A 235 -20.03 -6.95 2.03
CA THR A 235 -20.69 -5.77 2.61
C THR A 235 -19.73 -4.78 3.27
N ALA A 236 -18.50 -4.71 2.77
CA ALA A 236 -17.45 -3.89 3.33
C ALA A 236 -17.25 -2.56 2.57
N MET A 237 -17.81 -2.44 1.35
CA MET A 237 -17.72 -1.23 0.53
C MET A 237 -18.84 -0.25 0.85
N SER A 238 -18.54 1.05 0.76
CA SER A 238 -19.54 2.11 0.81
C SER A 238 -20.51 2.01 -0.36
N THR A 239 -21.78 2.32 -0.11
CA THR A 239 -22.86 2.33 -1.11
C THR A 239 -23.38 3.73 -1.41
N ARG A 240 -22.62 4.78 -1.10
CA ARG A 240 -22.99 6.20 -1.30
C ARG A 240 -22.83 6.64 -2.75
N ASN A 241 -23.58 5.99 -3.64
CA ASN A 241 -23.54 6.26 -5.08
C ASN A 241 -23.96 7.69 -5.45
N ASP A 242 -24.76 8.36 -4.60
CA ASP A 242 -25.23 9.73 -4.83
C ASP A 242 -24.14 10.77 -4.54
N GLU A 243 -23.17 10.46 -3.67
CA GLU A 243 -22.09 11.37 -3.27
C GLU A 243 -20.71 10.66 -3.23
N PRO A 244 -20.23 10.09 -4.33
CA PRO A 244 -19.04 9.27 -4.35
C PRO A 244 -17.78 10.01 -3.86
N ALA A 245 -17.64 11.29 -4.20
CA ALA A 245 -16.47 12.10 -3.81
C ALA A 245 -16.29 12.23 -2.28
N THR A 246 -17.36 12.07 -1.51
CA THR A 246 -17.34 12.14 -0.04
C THR A 246 -17.63 10.81 0.64
N ALA A 247 -17.67 9.71 -0.13
CA ALA A 247 -18.02 8.38 0.40
C ALA A 247 -16.95 7.84 1.37
N CYS A 248 -15.66 8.04 1.06
CA CYS A 248 -14.58 7.66 1.97
C CYS A 248 -14.45 8.69 3.09
N ARG A 249 -14.93 8.32 4.30
CA ARG A 249 -15.01 9.19 5.48
C ARG A 249 -14.61 8.49 6.77
N PRO A 250 -13.33 8.14 6.92
CA PRO A 250 -12.85 7.49 8.15
C PRO A 250 -13.21 8.30 9.39
N PHE A 251 -13.55 7.59 10.48
CA PHE A 251 -13.90 8.14 11.80
C PHE A 251 -15.17 9.00 11.86
N ASP A 252 -15.86 9.20 10.72
CA ASP A 252 -17.17 9.88 10.69
C ASP A 252 -18.27 8.90 11.15
N SER A 253 -19.20 9.36 11.97
CA SER A 253 -20.32 8.55 12.50
C SER A 253 -21.25 8.03 11.39
N THR A 254 -21.25 8.68 10.23
CA THR A 254 -22.06 8.31 9.06
C THR A 254 -21.32 7.44 8.06
N ARG A 255 -20.10 6.97 8.36
CA ARG A 255 -19.34 6.06 7.49
C ARG A 255 -20.09 4.74 7.30
N ASP A 256 -20.00 4.17 6.13
CA ASP A 256 -20.75 2.96 5.75
C ASP A 256 -19.91 1.89 5.03
N GLY A 257 -18.60 2.10 4.92
CA GLY A 257 -17.69 1.17 4.26
C GLY A 257 -16.51 1.88 3.62
N PHE A 258 -15.54 1.10 3.14
CA PHE A 258 -14.40 1.64 2.43
C PHE A 258 -14.72 1.92 0.95
N VAL A 259 -13.93 2.75 0.31
CA VAL A 259 -13.93 2.98 -1.14
C VAL A 259 -12.73 2.29 -1.75
N MET A 260 -12.93 1.40 -2.71
CA MET A 260 -11.83 0.71 -3.40
C MET A 260 -10.99 1.71 -4.17
N GLY A 261 -9.65 1.60 -4.03
CA GLY A 261 -8.67 2.33 -4.81
C GLY A 261 -7.70 1.38 -5.49
N GLU A 262 -6.93 1.88 -6.44
CA GLU A 262 -5.87 1.14 -7.14
C GLU A 262 -4.58 1.95 -7.23
N GLY A 263 -3.47 1.26 -7.49
CA GLY A 263 -2.16 1.89 -7.64
C GLY A 263 -1.01 1.04 -7.11
N ALA A 264 0.12 1.67 -6.87
CA ALA A 264 1.31 1.06 -6.29
C ALA A 264 2.12 2.06 -5.46
N GLY A 265 2.81 1.56 -4.44
CA GLY A 265 3.86 2.27 -3.71
C GLY A 265 5.11 1.40 -3.58
N MET A 266 6.28 1.97 -3.86
CA MET A 266 7.57 1.29 -3.77
C MET A 266 8.59 2.16 -3.07
N VAL A 267 9.42 1.54 -2.24
CA VAL A 267 10.56 2.18 -1.57
C VAL A 267 11.83 1.36 -1.79
N ILE A 268 12.96 2.04 -1.87
CA ILE A 268 14.28 1.43 -1.80
C ILE A 268 14.77 1.51 -0.36
N LEU A 269 15.01 0.34 0.22
CA LEU A 269 15.64 0.17 1.52
C LEU A 269 17.11 -0.18 1.32
N GLU A 270 17.97 0.41 2.12
CA GLU A 270 19.40 0.10 2.13
C GLU A 270 19.94 -0.06 3.56
N SER A 271 20.94 -0.91 3.73
CA SER A 271 21.75 -0.81 4.95
C SER A 271 22.40 0.59 5.02
N LEU A 272 22.45 1.18 6.20
CA LEU A 272 23.05 2.51 6.38
C LEU A 272 24.49 2.55 5.89
N GLU A 273 25.23 1.45 6.06
CA GLU A 273 26.62 1.33 5.59
C GLU A 273 26.68 1.43 4.05
N HIS A 274 25.85 0.68 3.34
CA HIS A 274 25.77 0.72 1.88
C HIS A 274 25.38 2.12 1.39
N ALA A 275 24.35 2.72 1.97
CA ALA A 275 23.88 4.05 1.62
C ALA A 275 24.95 5.13 1.80
N LYS A 276 25.67 5.11 2.95
CA LYS A 276 26.78 6.03 3.23
C LYS A 276 27.95 5.82 2.27
N LYS A 277 28.33 4.57 1.99
CA LYS A 277 29.45 4.23 1.09
C LYS A 277 29.26 4.78 -0.32
N ARG A 278 28.03 4.78 -0.84
CA ARG A 278 27.73 5.33 -2.17
C ARG A 278 27.30 6.81 -2.17
N GLY A 279 27.27 7.45 -1.00
CA GLY A 279 26.82 8.85 -0.88
C GLY A 279 25.34 9.07 -1.18
N ALA A 280 24.48 8.12 -0.80
CA ALA A 280 23.04 8.20 -1.03
C ALA A 280 22.40 9.40 -0.31
N ASN A 281 21.39 10.00 -0.94
CA ASN A 281 20.46 10.88 -0.25
C ASN A 281 19.50 10.03 0.61
N ILE A 282 19.65 10.09 1.93
CA ILE A 282 18.81 9.34 2.86
C ILE A 282 17.56 10.16 3.16
N ILE A 283 16.39 9.58 2.84
CA ILE A 283 15.08 10.22 3.03
C ILE A 283 14.61 10.08 4.49
N ALA A 284 14.71 8.86 5.03
CA ALA A 284 14.31 8.52 6.39
C ALA A 284 14.94 7.20 6.84
N GLU A 285 14.77 6.83 8.10
CA GLU A 285 15.16 5.54 8.66
C GLU A 285 13.93 4.72 9.00
N VAL A 286 13.91 3.46 8.62
CA VAL A 286 12.96 2.48 9.17
C VAL A 286 13.49 2.07 10.53
N ALA A 287 12.83 2.55 11.58
CA ALA A 287 13.28 2.38 12.96
C ALA A 287 12.76 1.08 13.59
N GLY A 288 11.60 0.58 13.11
CA GLY A 288 11.02 -0.64 13.64
C GLY A 288 9.85 -1.16 12.81
N PHE A 289 9.62 -2.46 12.94
CA PHE A 289 8.52 -3.20 12.33
C PHE A 289 7.84 -4.06 13.39
N GLY A 290 6.52 -4.05 13.42
CA GLY A 290 5.72 -4.89 14.28
C GLY A 290 4.67 -5.65 13.49
N SER A 291 4.58 -6.95 13.71
CA SER A 291 3.57 -7.82 13.12
C SER A 291 2.88 -8.63 14.21
N SER A 292 1.57 -8.84 14.06
CA SER A 292 0.77 -9.66 14.95
C SER A 292 -0.42 -10.29 14.22
N ALA A 293 -1.06 -11.25 14.86
CA ALA A 293 -2.33 -11.82 14.39
C ALA A 293 -3.39 -11.68 15.48
N ASP A 294 -4.62 -11.36 15.07
CA ASP A 294 -5.77 -11.28 16.00
C ASP A 294 -6.17 -12.65 16.53
N ALA A 295 -6.04 -13.72 15.73
CA ALA A 295 -6.48 -15.07 16.06
C ALA A 295 -7.94 -15.12 16.58
N TYR A 296 -8.81 -14.26 16.01
CA TYR A 296 -10.19 -14.08 16.49
C TYR A 296 -11.21 -14.71 15.54
N ARG A 297 -11.37 -14.16 14.35
CA ARG A 297 -12.26 -14.67 13.29
C ARG A 297 -11.62 -14.54 11.92
N ILE A 298 -12.12 -15.28 10.94
CA ILE A 298 -11.55 -15.29 9.58
C ILE A 298 -11.66 -13.93 8.90
N THR A 299 -12.77 -13.21 9.10
CA THR A 299 -13.06 -11.93 8.42
C THR A 299 -13.04 -10.72 9.34
N ASP A 300 -13.21 -10.94 10.65
CA ASP A 300 -13.38 -9.86 11.61
C ASP A 300 -12.08 -9.59 12.37
N ILE A 301 -11.86 -8.33 12.73
CA ILE A 301 -10.80 -7.90 13.62
C ILE A 301 -11.20 -8.12 15.09
N HIS A 302 -10.22 -8.25 15.96
CA HIS A 302 -10.47 -8.40 17.39
C HIS A 302 -11.07 -7.10 17.98
N PRO A 303 -12.29 -7.12 18.56
CA PRO A 303 -13.05 -5.90 18.88
C PRO A 303 -12.36 -4.95 19.87
N GLU A 304 -11.40 -5.46 20.64
CA GLU A 304 -10.63 -4.65 21.58
C GLU A 304 -9.35 -4.04 20.96
N GLY A 305 -9.05 -4.27 19.69
CA GLY A 305 -7.83 -3.78 19.04
C GLY A 305 -6.53 -4.36 19.63
N ALA A 306 -6.59 -5.57 20.19
CA ALA A 306 -5.43 -6.18 20.85
C ALA A 306 -4.30 -6.49 19.88
N GLY A 307 -4.61 -7.01 18.67
CA GLY A 307 -3.64 -7.27 17.63
C GLY A 307 -3.02 -5.99 17.10
N ALA A 308 -3.84 -4.98 16.78
CA ALA A 308 -3.36 -3.67 16.37
C ALA A 308 -2.40 -3.05 17.40
N ALA A 309 -2.76 -3.07 18.68
CA ALA A 309 -1.90 -2.60 19.77
C ALA A 309 -0.59 -3.40 19.86
N ALA A 310 -0.63 -4.72 19.67
CA ALA A 310 0.57 -5.57 19.71
C ALA A 310 1.52 -5.25 18.56
N ALA A 311 1.02 -5.03 17.33
CA ALA A 311 1.84 -4.62 16.20
C ALA A 311 2.51 -3.27 16.44
N MET A 312 1.76 -2.25 16.88
CA MET A 312 2.31 -0.93 17.21
C MET A 312 3.38 -1.00 18.30
N ARG A 313 3.13 -1.74 19.41
CA ARG A 313 4.12 -1.88 20.48
C ARG A 313 5.42 -2.51 20.01
N ARG A 314 5.35 -3.59 19.21
CA ARG A 314 6.54 -4.23 18.65
C ARG A 314 7.36 -3.30 17.75
N ALA A 315 6.68 -2.50 16.92
CA ALA A 315 7.36 -1.50 16.09
C ALA A 315 8.07 -0.44 16.95
N LEU A 316 7.42 0.04 18.00
CA LEU A 316 7.99 1.02 18.93
C LEU A 316 9.12 0.43 19.78
N GLU A 317 8.98 -0.81 20.24
CA GLU A 317 10.04 -1.54 20.97
C GLU A 317 11.31 -1.69 20.13
N GLN A 318 11.16 -2.09 18.85
CA GLN A 318 12.30 -2.16 17.92
C GLN A 318 12.92 -0.79 17.66
N ALA A 319 12.10 0.26 17.60
CA ALA A 319 12.56 1.63 17.42
C ALA A 319 13.21 2.24 18.67
N GLY A 320 13.11 1.58 19.83
CA GLY A 320 13.56 2.10 21.11
C GLY A 320 12.77 3.30 21.61
N ILE A 321 11.48 3.38 21.24
CA ILE A 321 10.58 4.50 21.59
C ILE A 321 9.55 4.05 22.61
N ASP A 322 9.52 4.74 23.75
CA ASP A 322 8.46 4.60 24.75
C ASP A 322 7.30 5.55 24.37
N PRO A 323 6.11 5.03 24.05
CA PRO A 323 4.96 5.84 23.62
C PRO A 323 4.40 6.76 24.72
N SER A 324 4.78 6.55 25.98
CA SER A 324 4.37 7.41 27.10
C SER A 324 5.26 8.63 27.31
N GLN A 325 6.42 8.67 26.65
CA GLN A 325 7.40 9.76 26.81
C GLN A 325 7.13 10.91 25.83
N THR A 326 7.62 12.07 26.23
CA THR A 326 7.59 13.31 25.46
C THR A 326 8.98 13.82 25.16
N ASP A 327 9.11 14.63 24.11
CA ASP A 327 10.33 15.38 23.80
C ASP A 327 10.57 16.55 24.80
N ALA A 328 11.66 17.29 24.62
CA ALA A 328 12.00 18.43 25.48
C ALA A 328 10.95 19.58 25.46
N ASN A 329 10.04 19.57 24.48
CA ASN A 329 8.94 20.54 24.32
C ASN A 329 7.62 20.01 24.89
N GLY A 330 7.63 18.79 25.47
CA GLY A 330 6.42 18.15 26.01
C GLY A 330 5.52 17.50 24.95
N ARG A 331 6.00 17.32 23.69
CA ARG A 331 5.24 16.63 22.64
C ARG A 331 5.49 15.11 22.73
N PRO A 332 4.49 14.28 22.41
CA PRO A 332 4.70 12.84 22.27
C PRO A 332 5.87 12.54 21.33
N LEU A 333 6.67 11.50 21.64
CA LEU A 333 7.78 11.10 20.76
C LEU A 333 7.32 10.57 19.39
N VAL A 334 6.09 10.09 19.28
CA VAL A 334 5.42 9.79 18.01
C VAL A 334 4.61 10.99 17.59
N HIS A 335 5.00 11.60 16.48
CA HIS A 335 4.41 12.85 16.01
C HIS A 335 3.16 12.66 15.14
N TRP A 336 3.01 11.46 14.54
CA TRP A 336 1.84 11.12 13.73
C TRP A 336 1.67 9.60 13.63
N VAL A 337 0.42 9.15 13.76
CA VAL A 337 0.00 7.81 13.39
C VAL A 337 -0.82 7.92 12.11
N ASN A 338 -0.26 7.43 11.00
CA ASN A 338 -0.99 7.23 9.75
C ASN A 338 -1.86 6.00 9.91
N ALA A 339 -3.15 6.22 10.06
CA ALA A 339 -4.12 5.20 10.41
C ALA A 339 -4.36 4.22 9.26
N HIS A 340 -4.68 2.98 9.60
CA HIS A 340 -5.35 2.12 8.66
C HIS A 340 -6.69 2.72 8.22
N GLY A 341 -7.52 3.20 9.14
CA GLY A 341 -8.63 4.13 8.93
C GLY A 341 -9.40 3.94 7.62
N THR A 342 -10.11 2.81 7.46
CA THR A 342 -10.74 2.42 6.19
C THR A 342 -12.09 3.09 5.92
N GLY A 343 -12.72 3.68 6.93
CA GLY A 343 -14.09 4.16 6.85
C GLY A 343 -15.13 3.05 7.06
N THR A 344 -14.72 1.88 7.57
CA THR A 344 -15.64 0.85 8.05
C THR A 344 -15.95 1.06 9.53
N LYS A 345 -17.16 0.72 9.96
CA LYS A 345 -17.57 0.91 11.36
C LYS A 345 -16.68 0.16 12.33
N GLU A 346 -16.34 -1.08 11.99
CA GLU A 346 -15.57 -1.97 12.86
C GLU A 346 -14.10 -1.56 12.96
N ASN A 347 -13.44 -1.32 11.81
CA ASN A 347 -12.02 -1.01 11.81
C ASN A 347 -11.71 0.27 12.58
N ASP A 348 -12.40 1.37 12.27
CA ASP A 348 -12.02 2.68 12.77
C ASP A 348 -12.17 2.76 14.30
N LYS A 349 -13.24 2.17 14.84
CA LYS A 349 -13.45 2.03 16.28
C LYS A 349 -12.38 1.14 16.94
N THR A 350 -12.07 0.01 16.33
CA THR A 350 -11.11 -0.97 16.86
C THR A 350 -9.70 -0.42 16.86
N GLU A 351 -9.31 0.27 15.78
CA GLU A 351 -8.01 0.91 15.67
C GLU A 351 -7.86 2.03 16.70
N THR A 352 -8.90 2.86 16.89
CA THR A 352 -8.94 3.88 17.96
C THR A 352 -8.70 3.27 19.33
N ALA A 353 -9.35 2.13 19.64
CA ALA A 353 -9.11 1.40 20.88
C ALA A 353 -7.67 0.86 20.99
N GLY A 354 -7.10 0.39 19.89
CA GLY A 354 -5.70 -0.07 19.81
C GLY A 354 -4.72 1.06 20.11
N VAL A 355 -4.89 2.23 19.49
CA VAL A 355 -4.06 3.42 19.73
C VAL A 355 -4.13 3.85 21.20
N LYS A 356 -5.32 3.91 21.79
CA LYS A 356 -5.49 4.22 23.23
C LYS A 356 -4.73 3.23 24.13
N LYS A 357 -4.74 1.93 23.79
CA LYS A 357 -4.00 0.91 24.55
C LYS A 357 -2.48 1.10 24.48
N VAL A 358 -1.97 1.64 23.39
CA VAL A 358 -0.53 1.86 23.19
C VAL A 358 -0.06 3.13 23.87
N PHE A 359 -0.77 4.23 23.66
CA PHE A 359 -0.34 5.57 24.12
C PHE A 359 -0.93 5.99 25.48
N GLY A 360 -1.92 5.25 26.00
CA GLY A 360 -2.54 5.57 27.29
C GLY A 360 -3.05 7.02 27.32
N ASP A 361 -2.67 7.75 28.37
CA ASP A 361 -3.08 9.16 28.58
C ASP A 361 -2.52 10.13 27.52
N ALA A 362 -1.48 9.74 26.79
CA ALA A 362 -0.92 10.53 25.69
C ALA A 362 -1.72 10.39 24.38
N ALA A 363 -2.58 9.38 24.24
CA ALA A 363 -3.30 9.10 22.99
C ALA A 363 -4.05 10.30 22.39
N PRO A 364 -4.78 11.14 23.17
CA PRO A 364 -5.46 12.32 22.63
C PRO A 364 -4.51 13.40 22.06
N SER A 365 -3.23 13.35 22.43
CA SER A 365 -2.21 14.33 21.98
C SER A 365 -1.42 13.86 20.76
N VAL A 366 -1.63 12.61 20.30
CA VAL A 366 -0.98 12.06 19.13
C VAL A 366 -1.88 12.23 17.92
N PRO A 367 -1.52 13.03 16.89
CA PRO A 367 -2.29 13.14 15.68
C PRO A 367 -2.47 11.75 15.02
N PHE A 368 -3.70 11.42 14.64
CA PHE A 368 -4.10 10.12 14.13
C PHE A 368 -5.08 10.30 12.96
N SER A 369 -4.60 10.27 11.72
CA SER A 369 -5.42 10.60 10.54
C SER A 369 -5.28 9.54 9.44
N SER A 370 -6.28 9.48 8.54
CA SER A 370 -6.33 8.52 7.44
C SER A 370 -6.34 9.19 6.08
N VAL A 371 -5.29 8.94 5.30
CA VAL A 371 -5.18 9.41 3.90
C VAL A 371 -6.07 8.64 2.93
N LYS A 372 -6.68 7.53 3.36
CA LYS A 372 -7.68 6.81 2.56
C LYS A 372 -8.92 7.66 2.26
N SER A 373 -9.19 8.66 3.08
CA SER A 373 -10.25 9.66 2.82
C SER A 373 -10.12 10.34 1.45
N MET A 374 -8.90 10.42 0.91
CA MET A 374 -8.55 11.08 -0.36
C MET A 374 -8.18 10.07 -1.45
N LEU A 375 -7.45 9.02 -1.10
CA LEU A 375 -6.93 8.03 -2.05
C LEU A 375 -7.87 6.83 -2.26
N GLY A 376 -8.86 6.62 -1.39
CA GLY A 376 -9.51 5.34 -1.27
C GLY A 376 -8.59 4.28 -0.64
N HIS A 377 -9.07 3.07 -0.52
CA HIS A 377 -8.32 1.94 0.02
C HIS A 377 -7.63 1.16 -1.11
N LEU A 378 -6.31 1.31 -1.24
CA LEU A 378 -5.52 0.63 -2.28
C LEU A 378 -5.16 -0.82 -1.91
N ILE A 379 -5.87 -1.43 -0.98
CA ILE A 379 -5.75 -2.82 -0.52
C ILE A 379 -4.28 -3.24 -0.33
N GLN A 380 -3.72 -4.09 -1.20
CA GLN A 380 -2.33 -4.58 -1.08
C GLN A 380 -1.27 -3.48 -1.23
N ALA A 381 -1.57 -2.39 -1.94
CA ALA A 381 -0.66 -1.27 -2.12
C ALA A 381 -0.74 -0.22 -0.99
N ALA A 382 -1.81 -0.26 -0.17
CA ALA A 382 -2.15 0.81 0.77
C ALA A 382 -0.99 1.17 1.71
N GLY A 383 -0.42 0.19 2.40
CA GLY A 383 0.61 0.46 3.41
C GLY A 383 1.89 1.06 2.86
N ALA A 384 2.31 0.72 1.64
CA ALA A 384 3.48 1.32 1.01
C ALA A 384 3.21 2.77 0.57
N VAL A 385 2.03 3.07 0.04
CA VAL A 385 1.61 4.45 -0.29
C VAL A 385 1.50 5.29 0.98
N GLU A 386 0.96 4.72 2.05
CA GLU A 386 0.86 5.34 3.37
C GLU A 386 2.22 5.59 4.02
N LEU A 387 3.17 4.66 3.88
CA LEU A 387 4.56 4.87 4.28
C LEU A 387 5.19 6.05 3.51
N ILE A 388 5.02 6.11 2.19
CA ILE A 388 5.52 7.23 1.37
C ILE A 388 4.89 8.55 1.83
N THR A 389 3.63 8.53 2.24
CA THR A 389 2.96 9.69 2.85
C THR A 389 3.65 10.11 4.16
N CYS A 390 4.07 9.15 5.00
CA CYS A 390 4.88 9.44 6.20
C CYS A 390 6.23 10.09 5.84
N LEU A 391 6.88 9.65 4.76
CA LEU A 391 8.13 10.27 4.28
C LEU A 391 7.90 11.75 3.88
N GLN A 392 6.78 12.05 3.23
CA GLN A 392 6.42 13.42 2.86
C GLN A 392 6.10 14.27 4.09
N ALA A 393 5.42 13.73 5.10
CA ALA A 393 5.17 14.42 6.36
C ALA A 393 6.49 14.74 7.10
N ILE A 394 7.43 13.79 7.15
CA ILE A 394 8.77 14.00 7.72
C ILE A 394 9.54 15.08 6.94
N LYS A 395 9.47 15.06 5.61
CA LYS A 395 10.12 16.03 4.73
C LYS A 395 9.60 17.45 4.95
N THR A 396 8.28 17.60 5.05
CA THR A 396 7.61 18.92 5.04
C THR A 396 7.26 19.46 6.42
N GLY A 397 7.19 18.60 7.44
CA GLY A 397 6.70 18.99 8.77
C GLY A 397 5.18 19.15 8.86
N VAL A 398 4.42 18.69 7.85
CA VAL A 398 2.97 18.86 7.78
C VAL A 398 2.28 17.48 7.82
N ILE A 399 1.19 17.34 8.57
CA ILE A 399 0.38 16.14 8.66
C ILE A 399 -0.86 16.31 7.77
N PRO A 400 -1.16 15.35 6.87
CA PRO A 400 -2.33 15.43 6.01
C PRO A 400 -3.63 15.19 6.79
N PRO A 401 -4.76 15.79 6.34
CA PRO A 401 -6.03 15.66 7.02
C PRO A 401 -6.68 14.28 6.80
N THR A 402 -7.63 13.94 7.68
CA THR A 402 -8.74 13.06 7.35
C THR A 402 -9.83 13.89 6.68
N ALA A 403 -9.92 13.82 5.36
CA ALA A 403 -10.97 14.51 4.61
C ALA A 403 -12.36 13.90 4.88
N ASN A 404 -13.43 14.67 4.64
CA ASN A 404 -14.83 14.25 4.79
C ASN A 404 -15.26 13.91 6.23
N LEU A 405 -14.47 14.21 7.24
CA LEU A 405 -14.82 14.05 8.66
C LEU A 405 -15.66 15.25 9.13
N LYS A 406 -16.98 15.14 8.99
CA LYS A 406 -17.94 16.19 9.35
C LYS A 406 -18.64 15.94 10.68
N ASN A 407 -18.88 14.67 11.00
CA ASN A 407 -19.60 14.23 12.18
C ASN A 407 -18.74 13.22 12.93
N PRO A 408 -17.77 13.65 13.78
CA PRO A 408 -16.90 12.74 14.51
C PRO A 408 -17.70 11.66 15.26
N ASP A 409 -17.29 10.40 15.13
CA ASP A 409 -17.92 9.29 15.85
C ASP A 409 -17.46 9.32 17.31
N PRO A 410 -18.39 9.34 18.31
CA PRO A 410 -18.01 9.30 19.72
C PRO A 410 -17.15 8.10 20.14
N ASP A 411 -17.22 6.99 19.40
CA ASP A 411 -16.37 5.81 19.62
C ASP A 411 -14.95 5.98 19.03
N CYS A 412 -14.73 7.06 18.26
CA CYS A 412 -13.46 7.43 17.63
C CYS A 412 -13.01 8.81 18.13
N ASP A 413 -12.72 8.92 19.43
CA ASP A 413 -12.51 10.18 20.17
C ASP A 413 -11.03 10.58 20.29
N LEU A 414 -10.24 10.42 19.21
CA LEU A 414 -8.85 10.86 19.10
C LEU A 414 -8.72 12.09 18.18
N ASP A 415 -7.50 12.60 18.07
CA ASP A 415 -7.19 13.72 17.18
C ASP A 415 -7.02 13.25 15.72
N HIS A 416 -8.11 13.24 14.97
CA HIS A 416 -8.13 12.73 13.60
C HIS A 416 -7.69 13.74 12.52
N VAL A 417 -7.18 14.91 12.89
CA VAL A 417 -6.76 15.99 11.97
C VAL A 417 -7.88 16.26 10.94
N PRO A 418 -9.07 16.74 11.35
CA PRO A 418 -10.25 16.77 10.50
C PRO A 418 -10.15 17.86 9.41
N ASN A 419 -10.30 17.47 8.16
CA ASN A 419 -10.50 18.26 6.95
C ASN A 419 -9.37 19.23 6.56
N GLU A 420 -8.56 19.72 7.49
CA GLU A 420 -7.46 20.65 7.23
C GLU A 420 -6.12 20.04 7.65
N PRO A 421 -5.04 20.24 6.89
CA PRO A 421 -3.72 19.73 7.26
C PRO A 421 -3.20 20.42 8.52
N ARG A 422 -2.39 19.70 9.29
CA ARG A 422 -1.72 20.27 10.47
C ARG A 422 -0.28 20.63 10.14
N ASP A 423 0.04 21.90 10.14
CA ASP A 423 1.40 22.40 10.08
C ASP A 423 2.06 22.25 11.46
N CYS A 424 3.14 21.47 11.52
CA CYS A 424 3.93 21.23 12.71
C CYS A 424 5.32 21.91 12.65
N THR A 425 5.60 22.71 11.63
CA THR A 425 6.94 23.31 11.41
C THR A 425 7.40 24.17 12.57
N ASP A 426 6.53 25.03 13.11
CA ASP A 426 6.83 25.86 14.27
C ASP A 426 7.00 25.05 15.58
N ALA A 427 6.44 23.84 15.61
CA ALA A 427 6.58 22.93 16.74
C ALA A 427 7.79 21.98 16.63
N GLY A 428 8.68 22.18 15.64
CA GLY A 428 9.86 21.34 15.39
C GLY A 428 9.67 20.27 14.32
N GLY A 429 8.55 20.30 13.59
CA GLY A 429 8.29 19.41 12.46
C GLY A 429 7.72 18.03 12.86
N VAL A 430 7.79 17.09 11.94
CA VAL A 430 7.38 15.69 12.10
C VAL A 430 8.62 14.82 11.97
N ASP A 431 9.02 14.11 13.03
CA ASP A 431 10.24 13.32 13.05
C ASP A 431 9.99 11.82 13.15
N VAL A 432 8.90 11.40 13.79
CA VAL A 432 8.54 9.98 13.98
C VAL A 432 7.10 9.76 13.58
N CYS A 433 6.90 8.79 12.68
CA CYS A 433 5.57 8.34 12.27
C CYS A 433 5.40 6.84 12.49
N LEU A 434 4.21 6.42 12.87
CA LEU A 434 3.75 5.04 12.71
C LEU A 434 2.84 4.95 11.49
N SER A 435 2.96 3.90 10.69
CA SER A 435 2.04 3.57 9.61
C SER A 435 1.41 2.22 9.88
N ASN A 436 0.09 2.20 10.07
CA ASN A 436 -0.67 1.02 10.44
C ASN A 436 -1.36 0.38 9.23
N SER A 437 -1.34 -0.94 9.16
CA SER A 437 -2.12 -1.70 8.18
C SER A 437 -2.69 -2.95 8.82
N PHE A 438 -4.02 -3.08 8.77
CA PHE A 438 -4.76 -4.21 9.35
C PHE A 438 -5.56 -4.89 8.24
N GLY A 439 -5.32 -6.18 8.04
CA GLY A 439 -5.89 -6.95 6.95
C GLY A 439 -6.95 -7.94 7.42
N PHE A 440 -7.88 -8.28 6.52
CA PHE A 440 -8.75 -9.42 6.71
C PHE A 440 -7.93 -10.67 7.05
N GLY A 441 -8.47 -11.53 7.93
CA GLY A 441 -7.73 -12.67 8.50
C GLY A 441 -6.96 -12.30 9.77
N GLY A 442 -7.08 -11.05 10.25
CA GLY A 442 -6.44 -10.59 11.49
C GLY A 442 -4.95 -10.33 11.36
N GLN A 443 -4.47 -10.01 10.17
CA GLN A 443 -3.08 -9.63 9.92
C GLN A 443 -2.87 -8.17 10.29
N ASN A 444 -2.03 -7.89 11.29
CA ASN A 444 -1.75 -6.53 11.75
C ASN A 444 -0.26 -6.22 11.61
N ASN A 445 0.05 -5.16 10.88
CA ASN A 445 1.42 -4.70 10.67
C ASN A 445 1.54 -3.20 10.91
N THR A 446 2.65 -2.80 11.53
CA THR A 446 3.00 -1.40 11.77
C THR A 446 4.47 -1.16 11.44
N ILE A 447 4.75 -0.13 10.67
CA ILE A 447 6.11 0.39 10.44
C ILE A 447 6.30 1.66 11.28
N CYS A 448 7.41 1.72 12.01
CA CYS A 448 7.90 2.94 12.62
C CYS A 448 8.99 3.53 11.71
N VAL A 449 8.77 4.74 11.20
CA VAL A 449 9.73 5.47 10.38
C VAL A 449 10.09 6.77 11.08
N ARG A 450 11.37 7.15 11.01
CA ARG A 450 11.86 8.39 11.64
C ARG A 450 12.77 9.20 10.72
N ARG A 451 12.82 10.50 10.98
CA ARG A 451 13.82 11.39 10.35
C ARG A 451 15.21 10.81 10.56
N PHE A 452 15.99 10.77 9.51
CA PHE A 452 17.40 10.35 9.62
C PHE A 452 18.20 11.44 10.32
N ALA A 453 18.78 11.10 11.46
CA ALA A 453 19.76 11.90 12.17
C ALA A 453 21.13 11.25 11.95
N GLY A 454 21.95 11.82 11.11
CA GLY A 454 23.23 11.46 10.54
C GLY A 454 24.07 10.36 11.16
#